data_536a6565307f89ecaf94985af36223ad
#
_entry.id   536a6565307f89ecaf94985af36223ad
#
_cell.length_a   1.000
_cell.length_b   1.000
_cell.length_c   1.000
_cell.angle_alpha   90.00
_cell.angle_beta   90.00
_cell.angle_gamma   90.00
#
_symmetry.space_group_name_H-M   'P 1'
#
loop_
_entity.id
_entity.type
_entity.pdbx_description
1 polymer ?
#
loop_
_entity_poly.entity_id
_entity_poly.type
_entity_poly.pdbx_seq_one_letter_code
_entity_poly.pdbx_strand_id
1 'polypeptide(L)'
;MSQINSKNFITDNFLLNSQEAEVLYHEYAKDLPIIDYHNHLSAQQIAENKPVNNITNAWLSEDHYKWRGMRANGVEENFISGDASKEKKFMKWAETVPNTLRNPLFHWTQLELKRYFNIDEILQPNNALEIYSKTNRVLETKTPAQLLEQMKVEVICTTDDPTDDLRYHKQIAKARFFTKVYPTFRPDNLFFIGEQKFDTYIRKIEDCVNFSISNYSNLLKAIDNRIDFFHENGCKLSDYGISGAFSFVDFDDDEIQWIYDKNLRGVKLTELEIQQYRSSLLIYLSKKYHEKGWVQQFHLGVIRNNNDRLNELIGADAGCDSIADYPMIEALSTFLNALDRTDQLAKTITYNLNPSQNEVFATMMGNFNTGGVPGKMQWGAAWWFLDQKDGIERQLNVLSNMGLLSKFIGMLTDSRSFLSFPRHEYFRRILCDVMAEDIRKGLVPNDISFIGKMIEDICYNNAINYFQFNNYK
;
A
#
# COMPACT_ATOMS: atom_id res chain seq x y z
N MET A 1 -10.62 -31.95 -23.81
CA MET A 1 -9.67 -31.84 -22.68
C MET A 1 -8.29 -31.59 -23.27
N SER A 2 -7.83 -30.34 -23.33
CA SER A 2 -6.48 -30.01 -23.72
C SER A 2 -5.51 -30.57 -22.70
N GLN A 3 -4.50 -31.32 -23.15
CA GLN A 3 -3.41 -31.77 -22.28
C GLN A 3 -2.77 -30.52 -21.69
N ILE A 4 -2.93 -30.32 -20.39
CA ILE A 4 -2.19 -29.30 -19.64
C ILE A 4 -0.72 -29.72 -19.75
N ASN A 5 0.02 -28.99 -20.56
CA ASN A 5 1.44 -29.22 -20.72
C ASN A 5 2.10 -28.80 -19.40
N SER A 6 2.48 -29.76 -18.57
CA SER A 6 2.91 -29.61 -17.18
C SER A 6 4.22 -28.80 -16.99
N LYS A 7 4.79 -28.23 -18.06
CA LYS A 7 6.04 -27.48 -18.01
C LYS A 7 5.89 -25.97 -17.71
N ASN A 8 4.77 -25.35 -18.07
CA ASN A 8 4.57 -23.90 -17.89
C ASN A 8 3.39 -23.65 -16.96
N PHE A 9 3.66 -23.33 -15.71
CA PHE A 9 2.62 -22.99 -14.73
C PHE A 9 2.00 -21.61 -15.03
N ILE A 10 2.83 -20.61 -15.28
CA ILE A 10 2.36 -19.27 -15.66
C ILE A 10 2.20 -19.21 -17.19
N THR A 11 1.01 -19.56 -17.65
CA THR A 11 0.63 -19.43 -19.07
C THR A 11 0.10 -18.03 -19.38
N ASP A 12 -0.12 -17.73 -20.66
CA ASP A 12 -0.76 -16.48 -21.06
C ASP A 12 -2.18 -16.34 -20.47
N ASN A 13 -2.85 -17.46 -20.24
CA ASN A 13 -4.19 -17.53 -19.67
C ASN A 13 -4.20 -17.96 -18.19
N PHE A 14 -3.08 -17.80 -17.47
CA PHE A 14 -3.02 -18.04 -16.03
C PHE A 14 -4.15 -17.30 -15.30
N LEU A 15 -4.94 -17.99 -14.44
CA LEU A 15 -6.12 -17.49 -13.74
C LEU A 15 -7.32 -17.06 -14.61
N LEU A 16 -7.29 -17.26 -15.92
CA LEU A 16 -8.40 -16.96 -16.83
C LEU A 16 -9.10 -18.28 -17.17
N ASN A 17 -10.33 -18.46 -16.70
CA ASN A 17 -11.01 -19.75 -16.75
C ASN A 17 -12.06 -19.86 -17.87
N SER A 18 -12.18 -18.84 -18.74
CA SER A 18 -13.13 -18.83 -19.84
C SER A 18 -12.63 -17.94 -20.99
N GLN A 19 -13.25 -18.11 -22.17
CA GLN A 19 -12.95 -17.29 -23.34
C GLN A 19 -13.26 -15.82 -23.09
N GLU A 20 -14.34 -15.51 -22.38
CA GLU A 20 -14.71 -14.15 -21.99
C GLU A 20 -13.63 -13.52 -21.08
N ALA A 21 -13.11 -14.30 -20.11
CA ALA A 21 -12.01 -13.84 -19.25
C ALA A 21 -10.74 -13.54 -20.04
N GLU A 22 -10.40 -14.41 -21.00
CA GLU A 22 -9.25 -14.24 -21.89
C GLU A 22 -9.38 -12.94 -22.71
N VAL A 23 -10.54 -12.72 -23.35
CA VAL A 23 -10.79 -11.50 -24.16
C VAL A 23 -10.75 -10.25 -23.25
N LEU A 24 -11.46 -10.24 -22.12
CA LEU A 24 -11.46 -9.12 -21.19
C LEU A 24 -10.05 -8.76 -20.72
N TYR A 25 -9.24 -9.76 -20.42
CA TYR A 25 -7.88 -9.51 -19.97
C TYR A 25 -6.97 -9.05 -21.11
N HIS A 26 -6.93 -9.79 -22.21
CA HIS A 26 -5.96 -9.53 -23.29
C HIS A 26 -6.24 -8.25 -24.07
N GLU A 27 -7.51 -7.86 -24.24
CA GLU A 27 -7.89 -6.69 -25.02
C GLU A 27 -8.06 -5.42 -24.16
N TYR A 28 -8.48 -5.54 -22.89
CA TYR A 28 -8.85 -4.37 -22.08
C TYR A 28 -7.97 -4.12 -20.84
N ALA A 29 -7.30 -5.16 -20.28
CA ALA A 29 -6.58 -5.00 -19.01
C ALA A 29 -5.05 -5.10 -19.15
N LYS A 30 -4.55 -6.05 -19.96
CA LYS A 30 -3.15 -6.50 -20.01
C LYS A 30 -2.16 -5.36 -20.26
N ASP A 31 -2.47 -4.53 -21.23
CA ASP A 31 -1.55 -3.53 -21.75
C ASP A 31 -1.66 -2.14 -21.11
N LEU A 32 -2.61 -1.97 -20.20
CA LEU A 32 -2.78 -0.72 -19.45
C LEU A 32 -1.54 -0.43 -18.59
N PRO A 33 -1.13 0.84 -18.49
CA PRO A 33 -0.10 1.25 -17.55
C PRO A 33 -0.52 0.95 -16.10
N ILE A 34 0.44 1.01 -15.18
CA ILE A 34 0.21 0.80 -13.75
C ILE A 34 0.27 2.14 -13.02
N ILE A 35 -0.75 2.40 -12.22
CA ILE A 35 -0.79 3.45 -11.22
C ILE A 35 -0.73 2.79 -9.86
N ASP A 36 0.42 2.87 -9.19
CA ASP A 36 0.64 2.30 -7.87
C ASP A 36 0.67 3.41 -6.82
N TYR A 37 -0.52 3.77 -6.36
CA TYR A 37 -0.74 4.95 -5.53
C TYR A 37 -0.38 4.77 -4.05
N HIS A 38 0.14 3.61 -3.66
CA HIS A 38 0.71 3.37 -2.33
C HIS A 38 1.71 2.23 -2.35
N ASN A 39 2.96 2.53 -2.00
CA ASN A 39 4.03 1.55 -1.79
C ASN A 39 5.12 2.12 -0.86
N HIS A 40 6.07 1.26 -0.50
CA HIS A 40 7.21 1.57 0.35
C HIS A 40 8.55 1.52 -0.40
N LEU A 41 8.54 1.75 -1.71
CA LEU A 41 9.78 1.79 -2.49
C LEU A 41 10.66 2.97 -2.08
N SER A 42 11.96 2.73 -2.03
CA SER A 42 12.94 3.76 -1.69
C SER A 42 13.10 4.78 -2.81
N ALA A 43 12.68 6.03 -2.59
CA ALA A 43 12.94 7.13 -3.50
C ALA A 43 14.44 7.31 -3.77
N GLN A 44 15.32 7.02 -2.79
CA GLN A 44 16.77 7.06 -2.95
C GLN A 44 17.24 6.05 -3.99
N GLN A 45 16.79 4.80 -3.91
CA GLN A 45 17.21 3.77 -4.88
C GLN A 45 16.76 4.11 -6.30
N ILE A 46 15.57 4.71 -6.46
CA ILE A 46 15.08 5.18 -7.76
C ILE A 46 15.93 6.34 -8.27
N ALA A 47 16.23 7.32 -7.42
CA ALA A 47 17.02 8.49 -7.78
C ALA A 47 18.47 8.14 -8.15
N GLU A 48 19.11 7.28 -7.36
CA GLU A 48 20.46 6.78 -7.64
C GLU A 48 20.50 5.88 -8.88
N ASN A 49 19.43 5.22 -9.17
CA ASN A 49 19.18 4.35 -10.33
C ASN A 49 20.32 3.37 -10.64
N LYS A 50 20.95 2.83 -9.58
CA LYS A 50 22.00 1.81 -9.69
C LYS A 50 21.39 0.43 -9.91
N PRO A 51 22.08 -0.50 -10.60
CA PRO A 51 21.60 -1.87 -10.74
C PRO A 51 21.24 -2.53 -9.41
N VAL A 52 20.18 -3.34 -9.42
CA VAL A 52 19.68 -4.03 -8.21
C VAL A 52 20.63 -5.13 -7.75
N ASN A 53 21.41 -5.70 -8.65
CA ASN A 53 22.51 -6.64 -8.49
C ASN A 53 22.16 -8.03 -7.93
N ASN A 54 21.11 -8.19 -7.12
CA ASN A 54 20.90 -9.48 -6.46
C ASN A 54 19.42 -9.74 -6.17
N ILE A 55 18.94 -10.93 -6.58
CA ILE A 55 17.54 -11.35 -6.38
C ILE A 55 17.18 -11.51 -4.90
N THR A 56 18.13 -11.94 -4.05
CA THR A 56 17.89 -12.06 -2.61
C THR A 56 17.58 -10.72 -1.99
N ASN A 57 18.32 -9.67 -2.38
CA ASN A 57 18.01 -8.31 -1.90
C ASN A 57 16.64 -7.86 -2.38
N ALA A 58 16.34 -8.05 -3.66
CA ALA A 58 15.05 -7.65 -4.22
C ALA A 58 13.86 -8.37 -3.55
N TRP A 59 14.05 -9.62 -3.11
CA TRP A 59 12.97 -10.45 -2.58
C TRP A 59 12.91 -10.54 -1.07
N LEU A 60 14.05 -10.51 -0.37
CA LEU A 60 14.13 -10.92 1.03
C LEU A 60 14.61 -9.83 1.98
N SER A 61 15.07 -8.67 1.49
CA SER A 61 15.65 -7.65 2.40
C SER A 61 14.63 -7.12 3.42
N GLU A 62 13.38 -6.92 3.02
CA GLU A 62 12.37 -6.29 3.86
C GLU A 62 10.96 -6.89 3.62
N ASP A 63 10.88 -8.07 3.01
CA ASP A 63 9.60 -8.71 2.70
C ASP A 63 9.14 -9.60 3.86
N HIS A 64 8.38 -9.00 4.77
CA HIS A 64 7.82 -9.71 5.92
C HIS A 64 6.78 -10.80 5.56
N TYR A 65 6.21 -10.82 4.35
CA TYR A 65 5.39 -11.95 3.86
C TYR A 65 6.24 -13.21 3.66
N LYS A 66 7.38 -13.07 2.95
CA LYS A 66 8.30 -14.19 2.69
C LYS A 66 8.96 -14.65 3.98
N TRP A 67 9.38 -13.73 4.85
CA TRP A 67 9.95 -14.07 6.17
C TRP A 67 8.99 -14.91 7.01
N ARG A 68 7.70 -14.53 7.03
CA ARG A 68 6.66 -15.30 7.72
C ARG A 68 6.52 -16.71 7.15
N GLY A 69 6.52 -16.85 5.82
CA GLY A 69 6.49 -18.15 5.13
C GLY A 69 7.72 -19.01 5.43
N MET A 70 8.91 -18.42 5.41
CA MET A 70 10.16 -19.13 5.73
C MET A 70 10.17 -19.63 7.18
N ARG A 71 9.74 -18.81 8.15
CA ARG A 71 9.59 -19.24 9.55
C ARG A 71 8.60 -20.39 9.71
N ALA A 72 7.45 -20.29 9.05
CA ALA A 72 6.46 -21.36 9.06
C ALA A 72 6.99 -22.66 8.46
N ASN A 73 7.94 -22.58 7.52
CA ASN A 73 8.65 -23.72 6.93
C ASN A 73 9.83 -24.22 7.81
N GLY A 74 10.05 -23.65 8.99
CA GLY A 74 11.11 -24.06 9.92
C GLY A 74 12.52 -23.55 9.56
N VAL A 75 12.64 -22.52 8.73
CA VAL A 75 13.92 -21.90 8.39
C VAL A 75 14.43 -21.10 9.58
N GLU A 76 15.70 -21.34 9.94
CA GLU A 76 16.36 -20.62 11.03
C GLU A 76 16.52 -19.12 10.71
N GLU A 77 16.40 -18.26 11.73
CA GLU A 77 16.41 -16.81 11.59
C GLU A 77 17.68 -16.27 10.92
N ASN A 78 18.82 -16.95 11.11
CA ASN A 78 20.08 -16.60 10.44
C ASN A 78 19.96 -16.55 8.90
N PHE A 79 19.08 -17.37 8.32
CA PHE A 79 18.81 -17.39 6.86
C PHE A 79 17.65 -16.49 6.44
N ILE A 80 16.99 -15.83 7.37
CA ILE A 80 15.87 -14.91 7.12
C ILE A 80 16.38 -13.47 7.28
N SER A 81 16.49 -12.99 8.51
CA SER A 81 16.95 -11.63 8.85
C SER A 81 18.44 -11.56 9.28
N GLY A 82 19.06 -12.67 9.66
CA GLY A 82 20.44 -12.70 10.14
C GLY A 82 21.50 -12.59 9.03
N ASP A 83 22.74 -13.01 9.32
CA ASP A 83 23.94 -12.69 8.52
C ASP A 83 24.34 -13.76 7.49
N ALA A 84 23.50 -14.76 7.23
CA ALA A 84 23.78 -15.75 6.19
C ALA A 84 23.98 -15.08 4.82
N SER A 85 24.85 -15.67 3.97
CA SER A 85 25.08 -15.13 2.63
C SER A 85 23.80 -15.07 1.81
N LYS A 86 23.71 -14.10 0.89
CA LYS A 86 22.55 -13.90 -0.01
C LYS A 86 22.16 -15.18 -0.74
N GLU A 87 23.14 -15.93 -1.23
CA GLU A 87 22.91 -17.21 -1.89
C GLU A 87 22.23 -18.21 -0.95
N LYS A 88 22.76 -18.38 0.29
CA LYS A 88 22.17 -19.29 1.27
C LYS A 88 20.73 -18.89 1.64
N LYS A 89 20.46 -17.60 1.81
CA LYS A 89 19.11 -17.10 2.04
C LYS A 89 18.18 -17.44 0.87
N PHE A 90 18.64 -17.24 -0.37
CA PHE A 90 17.88 -17.60 -1.56
C PHE A 90 17.60 -19.12 -1.65
N MET A 91 18.60 -19.96 -1.33
CA MET A 91 18.40 -21.42 -1.29
C MET A 91 17.31 -21.79 -0.29
N LYS A 92 17.28 -21.16 0.90
CA LYS A 92 16.24 -21.39 1.92
C LYS A 92 14.86 -20.89 1.47
N TRP A 93 14.80 -19.81 0.68
CA TRP A 93 13.58 -19.40 0.03
C TRP A 93 13.14 -20.44 -1.01
N ALA A 94 14.03 -20.94 -1.84
CA ALA A 94 13.73 -21.99 -2.83
C ALA A 94 13.28 -23.32 -2.20
N GLU A 95 13.77 -23.68 -1.00
CA GLU A 95 13.26 -24.79 -0.19
C GLU A 95 11.84 -24.52 0.33
N THR A 96 11.50 -23.24 0.56
CA THR A 96 10.19 -22.82 1.09
C THR A 96 9.12 -22.77 0.00
N VAL A 97 9.44 -22.31 -1.21
CA VAL A 97 8.49 -22.08 -2.29
C VAL A 97 7.58 -23.27 -2.60
N PRO A 98 8.05 -24.52 -2.74
CA PRO A 98 7.15 -25.67 -2.98
C PRO A 98 6.13 -25.89 -1.86
N ASN A 99 6.43 -25.46 -0.64
CA ASN A 99 5.53 -25.58 0.52
C ASN A 99 4.51 -24.41 0.58
N THR A 100 4.61 -23.43 -0.31
CA THR A 100 3.66 -22.32 -0.41
C THR A 100 2.50 -22.58 -1.39
N LEU A 101 2.28 -23.81 -1.83
CA LEU A 101 1.12 -24.15 -2.68
C LEU A 101 -0.18 -23.66 -2.01
N ARG A 102 -1.05 -22.99 -2.82
CA ARG A 102 -2.26 -22.26 -2.39
C ARG A 102 -2.02 -20.97 -1.64
N ASN A 103 -0.78 -20.64 -1.24
CA ASN A 103 -0.44 -19.32 -0.71
C ASN A 103 -0.12 -18.37 -1.88
N PRO A 104 -0.46 -17.08 -1.83
CA PRO A 104 -0.16 -16.11 -2.90
C PRO A 104 1.33 -16.03 -3.23
N LEU A 105 2.22 -16.29 -2.27
CA LEU A 105 3.67 -16.31 -2.47
C LEU A 105 4.11 -17.29 -3.57
N PHE A 106 3.39 -18.43 -3.75
CA PHE A 106 3.65 -19.35 -4.85
C PHE A 106 3.38 -18.68 -6.21
N HIS A 107 2.20 -18.07 -6.37
CA HIS A 107 1.81 -17.39 -7.59
C HIS A 107 2.73 -16.19 -7.90
N TRP A 108 2.96 -15.34 -6.92
CA TRP A 108 3.77 -14.13 -7.10
C TRP A 108 5.22 -14.47 -7.45
N THR A 109 5.83 -15.45 -6.77
CA THR A 109 7.20 -15.89 -7.08
C THR A 109 7.31 -16.33 -8.55
N GLN A 110 6.39 -17.15 -9.04
CA GLN A 110 6.44 -17.63 -10.43
C GLN A 110 6.13 -16.52 -11.44
N LEU A 111 5.17 -15.62 -11.12
CA LEU A 111 4.87 -14.45 -11.95
C LEU A 111 6.08 -13.52 -12.08
N GLU A 112 6.76 -13.22 -10.99
CA GLU A 112 7.95 -12.39 -10.99
C GLU A 112 9.09 -13.02 -11.79
N LEU A 113 9.34 -14.33 -11.63
CA LEU A 113 10.31 -15.09 -12.43
C LEU A 113 9.98 -15.04 -13.92
N LYS A 114 8.71 -15.21 -14.27
CA LYS A 114 8.26 -15.17 -15.68
C LYS A 114 8.39 -13.77 -16.27
N ARG A 115 7.91 -12.73 -15.59
CA ARG A 115 7.79 -11.38 -16.17
C ARG A 115 9.11 -10.64 -16.25
N TYR A 116 9.97 -10.78 -15.24
CA TYR A 116 11.25 -10.08 -15.24
C TYR A 116 12.39 -10.86 -15.87
N PHE A 117 12.35 -12.19 -15.78
CA PHE A 117 13.50 -13.03 -16.16
C PHE A 117 13.21 -14.05 -17.26
N ASN A 118 11.96 -14.15 -17.72
CA ASN A 118 11.50 -15.15 -18.69
C ASN A 118 11.83 -16.60 -18.25
N ILE A 119 11.66 -16.89 -16.96
CA ILE A 119 11.85 -18.21 -16.37
C ILE A 119 10.49 -18.84 -16.18
N ASP A 120 10.27 -20.01 -16.81
CA ASP A 120 9.02 -20.78 -16.74
C ASP A 120 9.07 -21.89 -15.69
N GLU A 121 10.27 -22.28 -15.29
CA GLU A 121 10.47 -23.35 -14.33
C GLU A 121 10.02 -22.91 -12.93
N ILE A 122 9.28 -23.77 -12.24
CA ILE A 122 8.91 -23.58 -10.84
C ILE A 122 10.17 -23.58 -9.99
N LEU A 123 10.35 -22.54 -9.18
CA LEU A 123 11.47 -22.46 -8.23
C LEU A 123 11.37 -23.57 -7.18
N GLN A 124 12.42 -24.38 -7.09
CA GLN A 124 12.53 -25.48 -6.15
C GLN A 124 14.02 -25.80 -5.86
N PRO A 125 14.37 -26.61 -4.85
CA PRO A 125 15.76 -26.82 -4.44
C PRO A 125 16.71 -27.30 -5.54
N ASN A 126 16.22 -28.14 -6.46
CA ASN A 126 17.07 -28.75 -7.51
C ASN A 126 17.46 -27.79 -8.64
N ASN A 127 16.76 -26.69 -8.84
CA ASN A 127 17.07 -25.67 -9.85
C ASN A 127 17.44 -24.30 -9.25
N ALA A 128 17.47 -24.19 -7.91
CA ALA A 128 17.65 -22.92 -7.21
C ALA A 128 18.94 -22.20 -7.59
N LEU A 129 20.07 -22.90 -7.65
CA LEU A 129 21.37 -22.32 -8.00
C LEU A 129 21.40 -21.77 -9.44
N GLU A 130 20.77 -22.49 -10.35
CA GLU A 130 20.66 -22.07 -11.76
C GLU A 130 19.78 -20.80 -11.87
N ILE A 131 18.61 -20.79 -11.22
CA ILE A 131 17.71 -19.63 -11.19
C ILE A 131 18.39 -18.43 -10.51
N TYR A 132 19.07 -18.65 -9.40
CA TYR A 132 19.85 -17.60 -8.72
C TYR A 132 20.87 -16.94 -9.66
N SER A 133 21.62 -17.78 -10.39
CA SER A 133 22.64 -17.29 -11.34
C SER A 133 22.01 -16.56 -12.54
N LYS A 134 20.92 -17.08 -13.10
CA LYS A 134 20.19 -16.46 -14.23
C LYS A 134 19.61 -15.10 -13.84
N THR A 135 18.93 -15.02 -12.70
CA THR A 135 18.29 -13.79 -12.22
C THR A 135 19.31 -12.72 -11.85
N ASN A 136 20.39 -13.08 -11.19
CA ASN A 136 21.43 -12.11 -10.81
C ASN A 136 22.14 -11.53 -12.04
N ARG A 137 22.43 -12.35 -13.06
CA ARG A 137 23.00 -11.86 -14.34
C ARG A 137 22.14 -10.79 -14.99
N VAL A 138 20.81 -10.91 -14.92
CA VAL A 138 19.89 -9.88 -15.40
C VAL A 138 19.95 -8.64 -14.51
N LEU A 139 19.91 -8.83 -13.18
CA LEU A 139 19.89 -7.73 -12.20
C LEU A 139 21.20 -6.95 -12.09
N GLU A 140 22.34 -7.52 -12.52
CA GLU A 140 23.62 -6.82 -12.64
C GLU A 140 23.56 -5.61 -13.58
N THR A 141 22.61 -5.59 -14.51
CA THR A 141 22.46 -4.52 -15.51
C THR A 141 21.13 -3.77 -15.39
N LYS A 142 20.14 -4.33 -14.69
CA LYS A 142 18.80 -3.74 -14.56
C LYS A 142 18.73 -2.77 -13.38
N THR A 143 18.36 -1.54 -13.70
CA THR A 143 18.17 -0.47 -12.71
C THR A 143 16.70 -0.41 -12.26
N PRO A 144 16.39 0.22 -11.10
CA PRO A 144 15.01 0.45 -10.66
C PRO A 144 14.12 1.06 -11.74
N ALA A 145 14.57 2.12 -12.41
CA ALA A 145 13.79 2.77 -13.48
C ALA A 145 13.47 1.80 -14.64
N GLN A 146 14.42 0.96 -15.04
CA GLN A 146 14.20 -0.04 -16.10
C GLN A 146 13.24 -1.17 -15.68
N LEU A 147 13.26 -1.57 -14.40
CA LEU A 147 12.32 -2.58 -13.87
C LEU A 147 10.89 -2.01 -13.81
N LEU A 148 10.73 -0.76 -13.39
CA LEU A 148 9.44 -0.06 -13.41
C LEU A 148 8.91 0.12 -14.85
N GLU A 149 9.74 0.58 -15.76
CA GLU A 149 9.37 0.76 -17.17
C GLU A 149 9.01 -0.57 -17.86
N GLN A 150 9.70 -1.67 -17.54
CA GLN A 150 9.40 -3.01 -18.06
C GLN A 150 7.97 -3.45 -17.75
N MET A 151 7.44 -3.03 -16.58
CA MET A 151 6.06 -3.30 -16.16
C MET A 151 5.10 -2.17 -16.51
N LYS A 152 5.52 -1.18 -17.31
CA LYS A 152 4.70 0.00 -17.67
C LYS A 152 4.17 0.76 -16.43
N VAL A 153 4.97 0.87 -15.37
CA VAL A 153 4.59 1.62 -14.16
C VAL A 153 4.69 3.11 -14.46
N GLU A 154 3.55 3.77 -14.65
CA GLU A 154 3.48 5.18 -14.99
C GLU A 154 3.62 6.09 -13.76
N VAL A 155 2.98 5.70 -12.65
CA VAL A 155 3.01 6.46 -11.40
C VAL A 155 3.25 5.52 -10.22
N ILE A 156 4.08 5.98 -9.30
CA ILE A 156 4.18 5.45 -7.93
C ILE A 156 4.08 6.56 -6.90
N CYS A 157 3.47 6.27 -5.75
CA CYS A 157 3.47 7.13 -4.60
C CYS A 157 4.20 6.41 -3.45
N THR A 158 5.29 7.01 -3.01
CA THR A 158 6.11 6.50 -1.90
C THR A 158 5.44 6.78 -0.55
N THR A 159 6.10 6.46 0.54
CA THR A 159 5.62 6.73 1.91
C THR A 159 6.69 7.53 2.64
N ASP A 160 6.42 8.81 2.92
CA ASP A 160 7.45 9.75 3.34
C ASP A 160 7.05 10.47 4.65
N ASP A 161 8.03 10.57 5.57
CA ASP A 161 7.83 11.26 6.84
C ASP A 161 7.81 12.78 6.65
N PRO A 162 6.99 13.54 7.40
CA PRO A 162 6.99 15.02 7.38
C PRO A 162 8.37 15.66 7.50
N THR A 163 9.36 15.01 8.08
CA THR A 163 10.73 15.51 8.20
C THR A 163 11.62 15.28 6.97
N ASP A 164 11.13 14.55 5.96
CA ASP A 164 11.90 14.30 4.73
C ASP A 164 12.12 15.58 3.92
N ASP A 165 13.33 15.78 3.40
CA ASP A 165 13.67 16.94 2.58
C ASP A 165 13.31 16.77 1.10
N LEU A 166 12.78 15.62 0.73
CA LEU A 166 12.33 15.22 -0.62
C LEU A 166 13.42 15.41 -1.71
N ARG A 167 14.70 15.39 -1.32
CA ARG A 167 15.80 15.58 -2.27
C ARG A 167 15.80 14.56 -3.39
N TYR A 168 15.44 13.34 -3.09
CA TYR A 168 15.39 12.25 -4.08
C TYR A 168 14.20 12.38 -5.03
N HIS A 169 13.03 12.80 -4.55
CA HIS A 169 11.88 13.11 -5.40
C HIS A 169 12.20 14.26 -6.37
N LYS A 170 12.87 15.32 -5.87
CA LYS A 170 13.36 16.43 -6.71
C LYS A 170 14.36 15.96 -7.77
N GLN A 171 15.24 15.02 -7.43
CA GLN A 171 16.21 14.44 -8.35
C GLN A 171 15.50 13.59 -9.43
N ILE A 172 14.54 12.73 -9.05
CA ILE A 172 13.76 11.91 -9.96
C ILE A 172 12.97 12.79 -10.93
N ALA A 173 12.30 13.83 -10.44
CA ALA A 173 11.53 14.75 -11.28
C ALA A 173 12.39 15.41 -12.35
N LYS A 174 13.68 15.71 -12.07
CA LYS A 174 14.65 16.26 -13.04
C LYS A 174 15.16 15.21 -14.01
N ALA A 175 15.24 13.95 -13.61
CA ALA A 175 15.80 12.86 -14.42
C ALA A 175 14.90 12.43 -15.60
N ARG A 176 13.62 12.83 -15.62
CA ARG A 176 12.63 12.52 -16.66
C ARG A 176 12.50 11.01 -16.94
N PHE A 177 12.48 10.20 -15.88
CA PHE A 177 12.16 8.78 -16.01
C PHE A 177 10.75 8.58 -16.57
N PHE A 178 10.50 7.41 -17.16
CA PHE A 178 9.15 7.02 -17.57
C PHE A 178 8.17 7.08 -16.39
N THR A 179 8.55 6.50 -15.25
CA THR A 179 7.76 6.47 -14.03
C THR A 179 7.84 7.80 -13.30
N LYS A 180 6.69 8.40 -13.01
CA LYS A 180 6.56 9.56 -12.12
C LYS A 180 6.49 9.09 -10.68
N VAL A 181 7.25 9.75 -9.81
CA VAL A 181 7.32 9.41 -8.38
C VAL A 181 6.85 10.59 -7.55
N TYR A 182 5.76 10.40 -6.80
CA TYR A 182 5.19 11.41 -5.92
C TYR A 182 5.40 11.03 -4.46
N PRO A 183 5.72 12.00 -3.58
CA PRO A 183 5.75 11.75 -2.15
C PRO A 183 4.33 11.62 -1.59
N THR A 184 4.18 10.82 -0.53
CA THR A 184 2.97 10.74 0.29
C THR A 184 3.27 11.22 1.69
N PHE A 185 2.46 12.12 2.23
CA PHE A 185 2.64 12.68 3.58
C PHE A 185 2.15 11.69 4.63
N ARG A 186 3.06 11.07 5.41
CA ARG A 186 2.74 10.10 6.46
C ARG A 186 3.13 10.60 7.85
N PRO A 187 2.21 11.22 8.60
CA PRO A 187 2.50 11.91 9.85
C PRO A 187 2.40 11.02 11.10
N ASP A 188 2.53 9.70 11.00
CA ASP A 188 2.30 8.76 12.11
C ASP A 188 3.06 9.16 13.40
N ASN A 189 4.28 9.68 13.25
CA ASN A 189 5.11 10.08 14.40
C ASN A 189 4.55 11.27 15.20
N LEU A 190 3.68 12.08 14.62
CA LEU A 190 2.99 13.17 15.32
C LEU A 190 1.94 12.68 16.33
N PHE A 191 1.50 11.43 16.22
CA PHE A 191 0.47 10.84 17.09
C PHE A 191 1.02 10.15 18.35
N PHE A 192 2.35 10.15 18.55
CA PHE A 192 2.99 9.49 19.70
C PHE A 192 3.20 10.41 20.91
N ILE A 193 2.35 11.42 21.10
CA ILE A 193 2.41 12.29 22.28
C ILE A 193 2.41 11.46 23.58
N GLY A 194 3.20 11.87 24.56
CA GLY A 194 3.39 11.15 25.81
C GLY A 194 4.45 10.03 25.75
N GLU A 195 5.00 9.70 24.58
CA GLU A 195 6.09 8.76 24.41
C GLU A 195 7.43 9.50 24.21
N GLN A 196 8.53 8.95 24.75
CA GLN A 196 9.86 9.59 24.64
C GLN A 196 10.28 9.88 23.19
N LYS A 197 9.87 9.06 22.23
CA LYS A 197 10.16 9.27 20.81
C LYS A 197 9.49 10.52 20.23
N PHE A 198 8.37 10.99 20.83
CA PHE A 198 7.66 12.18 20.38
C PHE A 198 8.51 13.44 20.50
N ASP A 199 9.12 13.68 21.66
CA ASP A 199 9.95 14.87 21.87
C ASP A 199 11.17 14.91 20.93
N THR A 200 11.75 13.75 20.68
CA THR A 200 12.84 13.61 19.70
C THR A 200 12.36 13.93 18.28
N TYR A 201 11.14 13.54 17.94
CA TYR A 201 10.54 13.81 16.66
C TYR A 201 10.19 15.29 16.49
N ILE A 202 9.64 15.94 17.50
CA ILE A 202 9.35 17.39 17.48
C ILE A 202 10.62 18.19 17.17
N ARG A 203 11.76 17.84 17.77
CA ARG A 203 13.05 18.50 17.45
C ARG A 203 13.43 18.36 15.97
N LYS A 204 13.20 17.21 15.35
CA LYS A 204 13.42 17.05 13.90
C LYS A 204 12.51 17.95 13.08
N ILE A 205 11.26 18.13 13.49
CA ILE A 205 10.35 19.09 12.85
C ILE A 205 10.87 20.52 13.01
N GLU A 206 11.32 20.92 14.21
CA GLU A 206 11.93 22.24 14.46
C GLU A 206 13.10 22.52 13.52
N ASP A 207 13.99 21.52 13.33
CA ASP A 207 15.10 21.60 12.40
C ASP A 207 14.64 21.84 10.95
N CYS A 208 13.50 21.23 10.55
CA CYS A 208 12.94 21.41 9.20
C CYS A 208 12.34 22.80 8.99
N VAL A 209 11.75 23.40 10.03
CA VAL A 209 10.99 24.67 9.92
C VAL A 209 11.75 25.89 10.42
N ASN A 210 12.93 25.71 11.05
CA ASN A 210 13.80 26.74 11.61
C ASN A 210 13.12 27.65 12.66
N PHE A 211 12.21 27.11 13.46
CA PHE A 211 11.64 27.78 14.65
C PHE A 211 11.24 26.77 15.73
N SER A 212 11.21 27.22 16.99
CA SER A 212 10.87 26.37 18.13
C SER A 212 9.38 26.11 18.25
N ILE A 213 9.04 24.88 18.58
CA ILE A 213 7.66 24.41 18.82
C ILE A 213 7.39 24.38 20.32
N SER A 214 7.17 25.56 20.89
CA SER A 214 6.99 25.75 22.34
C SER A 214 5.53 25.66 22.83
N ASN A 215 4.58 25.43 21.92
CA ASN A 215 3.17 25.26 22.21
C ASN A 215 2.45 24.58 21.04
N TYR A 216 1.19 24.16 21.24
CA TYR A 216 0.42 23.46 20.22
C TYR A 216 0.20 24.30 18.94
N SER A 217 -0.06 25.59 19.07
CA SER A 217 -0.21 26.48 17.91
C SER A 217 1.06 26.53 17.05
N ASN A 218 2.25 26.52 17.66
CA ASN A 218 3.51 26.44 16.93
C ASN A 218 3.68 25.08 16.23
N LEU A 219 3.20 23.99 16.84
CA LEU A 219 3.18 22.67 16.20
C LEU A 219 2.30 22.70 14.94
N LEU A 220 1.09 23.24 15.04
CA LEU A 220 0.19 23.34 13.88
C LEU A 220 0.81 24.19 12.76
N LYS A 221 1.44 25.31 13.10
CA LYS A 221 2.17 26.13 12.14
C LYS A 221 3.34 25.38 11.48
N ALA A 222 4.04 24.56 12.24
CA ALA A 222 5.12 23.73 11.70
C ALA A 222 4.58 22.67 10.73
N ILE A 223 3.46 22.04 11.08
CA ILE A 223 2.75 21.10 10.22
C ILE A 223 2.30 21.75 8.92
N ASP A 224 1.71 22.95 8.97
CA ASP A 224 1.33 23.72 7.77
C ASP A 224 2.51 23.94 6.85
N ASN A 225 3.65 24.35 7.40
CA ASN A 225 4.88 24.55 6.63
C ASN A 225 5.31 23.25 5.93
N ARG A 226 5.22 22.08 6.62
CA ARG A 226 5.57 20.79 6.03
C ARG A 226 4.58 20.33 4.98
N ILE A 227 3.28 20.53 5.19
CA ILE A 227 2.24 20.25 4.18
C ILE A 227 2.45 21.11 2.93
N ASP A 228 2.72 22.41 3.09
CA ASP A 228 3.00 23.31 1.97
C ASP A 228 4.25 22.85 1.20
N PHE A 229 5.32 22.51 1.91
CA PHE A 229 6.53 21.98 1.30
C PHE A 229 6.29 20.69 0.51
N PHE A 230 5.53 19.74 1.05
CA PHE A 230 5.18 18.52 0.34
C PHE A 230 4.30 18.80 -0.88
N HIS A 231 3.32 19.70 -0.74
CA HIS A 231 2.43 20.11 -1.83
C HIS A 231 3.22 20.72 -3.00
N GLU A 232 4.15 21.64 -2.72
CA GLU A 232 5.04 22.26 -3.71
C GLU A 232 5.94 21.24 -4.42
N ASN A 233 6.21 20.09 -3.78
CA ASN A 233 6.99 19.01 -4.36
C ASN A 233 6.11 17.89 -4.97
N GLY A 234 4.82 18.16 -5.22
CA GLY A 234 3.94 17.31 -5.99
C GLY A 234 3.13 16.30 -5.17
N CYS A 235 3.18 16.35 -3.84
CA CYS A 235 2.36 15.51 -2.98
C CYS A 235 0.86 15.73 -3.27
N LYS A 236 0.10 14.64 -3.35
CA LYS A 236 -1.34 14.61 -3.61
C LYS A 236 -2.12 13.76 -2.62
N LEU A 237 -1.43 13.11 -1.72
CA LEU A 237 -2.05 12.18 -0.79
C LEU A 237 -1.32 12.16 0.55
N SER A 238 -2.10 11.81 1.58
CA SER A 238 -1.59 11.42 2.88
C SER A 238 -1.87 9.95 3.14
N ASP A 239 -1.16 9.37 4.11
CA ASP A 239 -1.31 8.00 4.53
C ASP A 239 -1.16 7.89 6.04
N TYR A 240 -1.89 6.96 6.65
CA TYR A 240 -1.82 6.62 8.06
C TYR A 240 -1.74 5.11 8.25
N GLY A 241 -0.73 4.66 8.98
CA GLY A 241 -0.60 3.28 9.45
C GLY A 241 -1.02 3.18 10.91
N ILE A 242 -2.31 3.35 11.19
CA ILE A 242 -2.81 3.39 12.57
C ILE A 242 -2.67 2.02 13.24
N SER A 243 -1.81 1.96 14.25
CA SER A 243 -1.66 0.79 15.09
C SER A 243 -2.68 0.82 16.22
N GLY A 244 -3.31 -0.32 16.50
CA GLY A 244 -4.36 -0.43 17.49
C GLY A 244 -5.75 -0.06 16.96
N ALA A 245 -6.69 0.14 17.88
CA ALA A 245 -8.03 0.56 17.52
C ALA A 245 -8.04 2.01 17.02
N PHE A 246 -8.74 2.25 15.92
CA PHE A 246 -9.05 3.63 15.55
C PHE A 246 -9.98 4.22 16.62
N SER A 247 -9.59 5.34 17.21
CA SER A 247 -10.39 6.05 18.22
C SER A 247 -10.55 7.51 17.82
N PHE A 248 -11.70 8.06 18.15
CA PHE A 248 -12.01 9.46 17.98
C PHE A 248 -12.89 9.90 19.14
N VAL A 249 -12.47 10.91 19.90
CA VAL A 249 -13.16 11.43 21.08
C VAL A 249 -13.35 12.94 20.95
N ASP A 250 -14.35 13.47 21.64
CA ASP A 250 -14.59 14.91 21.72
C ASP A 250 -13.40 15.60 22.41
N PHE A 251 -13.11 16.81 21.99
CA PHE A 251 -12.04 17.64 22.52
C PHE A 251 -12.42 19.12 22.50
N ASP A 252 -11.77 19.90 23.34
CA ASP A 252 -11.82 21.35 23.34
C ASP A 252 -10.44 21.91 23.00
N ASP A 253 -10.38 22.97 22.20
CA ASP A 253 -9.11 23.54 21.72
C ASP A 253 -8.24 24.09 22.86
N ASP A 254 -8.83 24.65 23.93
CA ASP A 254 -8.09 25.13 25.09
C ASP A 254 -7.51 23.96 25.90
N GLU A 255 -8.25 22.84 26.01
CA GLU A 255 -7.75 21.61 26.62
C GLU A 255 -6.56 21.03 25.87
N ILE A 256 -6.58 21.03 24.52
CA ILE A 256 -5.48 20.52 23.71
C ILE A 256 -4.20 21.33 23.93
N GLN A 257 -4.31 22.65 24.00
CA GLN A 257 -3.16 23.50 24.33
C GLN A 257 -2.57 23.11 25.70
N TRP A 258 -3.41 22.90 26.69
CA TRP A 258 -2.98 22.51 28.04
C TRP A 258 -2.38 21.09 28.08
N ILE A 259 -2.94 20.13 27.34
CA ILE A 259 -2.38 18.77 27.18
C ILE A 259 -0.98 18.83 26.57
N TYR A 260 -0.81 19.63 25.53
CA TYR A 260 0.49 19.82 24.89
C TYR A 260 1.51 20.44 25.85
N ASP A 261 1.13 21.47 26.61
CA ASP A 261 1.96 22.11 27.63
C ASP A 261 2.33 21.13 28.77
N LYS A 262 1.42 20.21 29.14
CA LYS A 262 1.70 19.12 30.09
C LYS A 262 2.81 18.21 29.58
N ASN A 263 2.72 17.81 28.30
CA ASN A 263 3.74 16.98 27.68
C ASN A 263 5.10 17.66 27.66
N LEU A 264 5.17 18.95 27.28
CA LEU A 264 6.42 19.72 27.26
C LEU A 264 7.10 19.81 28.64
N ARG A 265 6.31 19.78 29.73
CA ARG A 265 6.82 19.76 31.11
C ARG A 265 7.17 18.35 31.60
N GLY A 266 7.07 17.33 30.77
CA GLY A 266 7.33 15.93 31.13
C GLY A 266 6.29 15.34 32.11
N VAL A 267 5.09 15.93 32.20
CA VAL A 267 3.99 15.42 33.04
C VAL A 267 3.29 14.30 32.28
N LYS A 268 3.12 13.16 32.94
CA LYS A 268 2.44 11.99 32.35
C LYS A 268 1.01 12.34 31.94
N LEU A 269 0.67 12.07 30.70
CA LEU A 269 -0.68 12.21 30.16
C LEU A 269 -1.54 10.99 30.52
N THR A 270 -2.83 11.22 30.68
CA THR A 270 -3.83 10.15 30.74
C THR A 270 -4.15 9.64 29.34
N GLU A 271 -4.75 8.45 29.25
CA GLU A 271 -5.18 7.89 27.97
C GLU A 271 -6.19 8.80 27.26
N LEU A 272 -7.12 9.40 28.02
CA LEU A 272 -8.10 10.34 27.44
C LEU A 272 -7.41 11.57 26.84
N GLU A 273 -6.46 12.18 27.54
CA GLU A 273 -5.70 13.34 27.04
C GLU A 273 -4.93 12.99 25.76
N ILE A 274 -4.35 11.79 25.69
CA ILE A 274 -3.68 11.30 24.46
C ILE A 274 -4.70 11.18 23.31
N GLN A 275 -5.88 10.63 23.56
CA GLN A 275 -6.92 10.47 22.54
C GLN A 275 -7.52 11.82 22.12
N GLN A 276 -7.70 12.77 23.02
CA GLN A 276 -8.14 14.13 22.69
C GLN A 276 -7.13 14.83 21.76
N TYR A 277 -5.84 14.78 22.11
CA TYR A 277 -4.79 15.33 21.24
C TYR A 277 -4.79 14.67 19.86
N ARG A 278 -4.86 13.34 19.81
CA ARG A 278 -4.90 12.59 18.53
C ARG A 278 -6.12 12.97 17.70
N SER A 279 -7.28 13.12 18.30
CA SER A 279 -8.52 13.50 17.61
C SER A 279 -8.44 14.92 17.06
N SER A 280 -7.94 15.89 17.85
CA SER A 280 -7.71 17.27 17.41
C SER A 280 -6.74 17.34 16.23
N LEU A 281 -5.60 16.67 16.37
CA LEU A 281 -4.58 16.64 15.32
C LEU A 281 -5.12 16.00 14.03
N LEU A 282 -5.88 14.90 14.13
CA LEU A 282 -6.46 14.20 12.99
C LEU A 282 -7.45 15.08 12.24
N ILE A 283 -8.34 15.80 12.94
CA ILE A 283 -9.26 16.78 12.33
C ILE A 283 -8.48 17.91 11.64
N TYR A 284 -7.47 18.47 12.32
CA TYR A 284 -6.66 19.52 11.74
C TYR A 284 -5.99 19.11 10.43
N LEU A 285 -5.30 17.99 10.43
CA LEU A 285 -4.62 17.43 9.26
C LEU A 285 -5.61 17.15 8.12
N SER A 286 -6.75 16.53 8.41
CA SER A 286 -7.76 16.18 7.40
C SER A 286 -8.36 17.42 6.74
N LYS A 287 -8.58 18.51 7.50
CA LYS A 287 -9.00 19.80 6.93
C LYS A 287 -7.94 20.38 6.01
N LYS A 288 -6.66 20.30 6.39
CA LYS A 288 -5.55 20.74 5.53
C LYS A 288 -5.44 19.93 4.25
N TYR A 289 -5.66 18.62 4.31
CA TYR A 289 -5.70 17.79 3.10
C TYR A 289 -6.88 18.16 2.17
N HIS A 290 -8.05 18.46 2.74
CA HIS A 290 -9.17 19.00 1.98
C HIS A 290 -8.81 20.32 1.30
N GLU A 291 -8.23 21.30 2.03
CA GLU A 291 -7.77 22.58 1.49
C GLU A 291 -6.78 22.42 0.33
N LYS A 292 -5.87 21.43 0.40
CA LYS A 292 -4.89 21.10 -0.64
C LYS A 292 -5.45 20.26 -1.79
N GLY A 293 -6.68 19.76 -1.68
CA GLY A 293 -7.27 18.81 -2.63
C GLY A 293 -6.60 17.44 -2.61
N TRP A 294 -5.93 17.08 -1.52
CA TRP A 294 -5.29 15.78 -1.34
C TRP A 294 -6.30 14.67 -1.06
N VAL A 295 -5.87 13.44 -1.30
CA VAL A 295 -6.56 12.22 -0.86
C VAL A 295 -5.95 11.76 0.45
N GLN A 296 -6.78 11.39 1.43
CA GLN A 296 -6.30 10.78 2.67
C GLN A 296 -6.53 9.27 2.68
N GLN A 297 -5.57 8.51 3.18
CA GLN A 297 -5.60 7.05 3.25
C GLN A 297 -5.46 6.58 4.70
N PHE A 298 -6.29 5.61 5.11
CA PHE A 298 -6.27 5.04 6.45
C PHE A 298 -6.14 3.52 6.40
N HIS A 299 -5.03 3.00 6.91
CA HIS A 299 -4.78 1.57 7.10
C HIS A 299 -5.17 1.17 8.51
N LEU A 300 -6.22 0.35 8.65
CA LEU A 300 -6.91 0.09 9.92
C LEU A 300 -6.97 -1.41 10.24
N GLY A 301 -6.92 -1.75 11.52
CA GLY A 301 -7.23 -3.11 12.00
C GLY A 301 -6.03 -4.07 12.05
N VAL A 302 -4.83 -3.58 12.32
CA VAL A 302 -3.63 -4.40 12.52
C VAL A 302 -3.20 -4.43 14.00
N ILE A 303 -2.84 -5.62 14.49
CA ILE A 303 -2.06 -5.77 15.73
C ILE A 303 -0.62 -5.96 15.31
N ARG A 304 0.24 -5.00 15.67
CA ARG A 304 1.65 -5.02 15.29
C ARG A 304 2.54 -5.65 16.35
N ASN A 305 3.65 -6.23 15.87
CA ASN A 305 4.77 -6.71 16.71
C ASN A 305 4.34 -7.68 17.80
N ASN A 306 3.47 -8.66 17.50
CA ASN A 306 2.91 -9.60 18.49
C ASN A 306 3.96 -10.53 19.14
N ASN A 307 5.19 -10.53 18.67
CA ASN A 307 6.26 -11.37 19.20
C ASN A 307 7.38 -10.48 19.76
N ASP A 308 7.33 -10.20 21.06
CA ASP A 308 8.30 -9.34 21.76
C ASP A 308 9.73 -9.79 21.55
N ARG A 309 10.01 -11.10 21.65
CA ARG A 309 11.35 -11.67 21.46
C ARG A 309 11.92 -11.38 20.07
N LEU A 310 11.10 -11.48 19.01
CA LEU A 310 11.55 -11.14 17.66
C LEU A 310 11.65 -9.64 17.46
N ASN A 311 10.75 -8.88 18.03
CA ASN A 311 10.80 -7.40 17.99
C ASN A 311 12.05 -6.85 18.69
N GLU A 312 12.47 -7.44 19.82
CA GLU A 312 13.72 -7.09 20.48
C GLU A 312 14.96 -7.49 19.66
N LEU A 313 14.90 -8.63 18.96
CA LEU A 313 16.03 -9.17 18.19
C LEU A 313 16.26 -8.42 16.88
N ILE A 314 15.21 -8.10 16.12
CA ILE A 314 15.31 -7.62 14.74
C ILE A 314 14.50 -6.35 14.46
N GLY A 315 13.76 -5.83 15.43
CA GLY A 315 12.97 -4.62 15.31
C GLY A 315 11.55 -4.84 14.76
N ALA A 316 10.88 -3.75 14.48
CA ALA A 316 9.53 -3.73 13.92
C ALA A 316 9.49 -4.30 12.48
N ASP A 317 8.30 -4.57 11.98
CA ASP A 317 8.05 -5.14 10.64
C ASP A 317 8.72 -6.52 10.39
N ALA A 318 8.95 -7.25 11.48
CA ALA A 318 9.55 -8.60 11.45
C ALA A 318 8.64 -9.71 10.87
N GLY A 319 7.41 -9.37 10.41
CA GLY A 319 6.40 -10.34 9.97
C GLY A 319 5.62 -10.97 11.13
N CYS A 320 5.58 -10.31 12.29
CA CYS A 320 4.89 -10.76 13.50
C CYS A 320 3.61 -9.98 13.79
N ASP A 321 2.91 -9.58 12.74
CA ASP A 321 1.67 -8.83 12.81
C ASP A 321 0.45 -9.74 12.56
N SER A 322 -0.73 -9.32 13.01
CA SER A 322 -1.97 -10.07 12.86
C SER A 322 -3.15 -9.17 12.53
N ILE A 323 -4.19 -9.77 11.97
CA ILE A 323 -5.52 -9.16 11.86
C ILE A 323 -6.06 -8.92 13.26
N ALA A 324 -6.62 -7.73 13.48
CA ALA A 324 -7.28 -7.35 14.71
C ALA A 324 -8.81 -7.42 14.62
N ASP A 325 -9.45 -7.53 15.76
CA ASP A 325 -10.90 -7.38 15.91
C ASP A 325 -11.21 -6.20 16.85
N TYR A 326 -10.84 -4.99 16.41
CA TYR A 326 -11.04 -3.78 17.20
C TYR A 326 -12.42 -3.15 16.92
N PRO A 327 -13.12 -2.66 17.97
CA PRO A 327 -14.33 -1.84 17.82
C PRO A 327 -13.94 -0.42 17.39
N MET A 328 -13.89 -0.15 16.07
CA MET A 328 -13.44 1.14 15.53
C MET A 328 -14.45 1.86 14.63
N ILE A 329 -15.56 1.22 14.31
CA ILE A 329 -16.48 1.74 13.28
C ILE A 329 -17.26 2.96 13.73
N GLU A 330 -17.70 3.02 15.00
CA GLU A 330 -18.40 4.18 15.55
C GLU A 330 -17.47 5.40 15.61
N ALA A 331 -16.22 5.20 16.02
CA ALA A 331 -15.21 6.26 16.04
C ALA A 331 -14.92 6.77 14.63
N LEU A 332 -14.81 5.86 13.63
CA LEU A 332 -14.62 6.23 12.23
C LEU A 332 -15.81 7.04 11.71
N SER A 333 -17.04 6.61 12.01
CA SER A 333 -18.26 7.34 11.64
C SER A 333 -18.28 8.75 12.23
N THR A 334 -17.97 8.89 13.53
CA THR A 334 -17.93 10.17 14.22
C THR A 334 -16.88 11.10 13.60
N PHE A 335 -15.69 10.60 13.32
CA PHE A 335 -14.61 11.34 12.67
C PHE A 335 -15.02 11.84 11.27
N LEU A 336 -15.52 10.96 10.40
CA LEU A 336 -15.93 11.33 9.05
C LEU A 336 -17.07 12.36 9.07
N ASN A 337 -18.05 12.17 9.95
CA ASN A 337 -19.16 13.10 10.13
C ASN A 337 -18.72 14.47 10.65
N ALA A 338 -17.71 14.53 11.54
CA ALA A 338 -17.17 15.79 12.04
C ALA A 338 -16.59 16.67 10.92
N LEU A 339 -15.97 16.04 9.90
CA LEU A 339 -15.43 16.72 8.74
C LEU A 339 -16.50 17.04 7.70
N ASP A 340 -17.43 16.12 7.45
CA ASP A 340 -18.47 16.27 6.44
C ASP A 340 -19.47 17.37 6.80
N ARG A 341 -19.83 17.51 8.08
CA ARG A 341 -20.71 18.58 8.59
C ARG A 341 -20.27 20.00 8.23
N THR A 342 -18.99 20.21 7.99
CA THR A 342 -18.40 21.51 7.64
C THR A 342 -17.96 21.56 6.17
N ASP A 343 -18.31 20.55 5.38
CA ASP A 343 -17.89 20.39 3.98
C ASP A 343 -16.36 20.39 3.81
N GLN A 344 -15.67 19.81 4.79
CA GLN A 344 -14.19 19.73 4.82
C GLN A 344 -13.66 18.29 4.79
N LEU A 345 -14.51 17.31 4.44
CA LEU A 345 -14.09 15.94 4.25
C LEU A 345 -13.38 15.80 2.90
N ALA A 346 -12.10 15.49 2.93
CA ALA A 346 -11.30 15.18 1.75
C ALA A 346 -11.75 13.87 1.08
N LYS A 347 -11.33 13.63 -0.17
CA LYS A 347 -11.40 12.30 -0.77
C LYS A 347 -10.68 11.31 0.15
N THR A 348 -11.34 10.22 0.50
CA THR A 348 -10.87 9.31 1.57
C THR A 348 -10.87 7.87 1.09
N ILE A 349 -9.78 7.16 1.38
CA ILE A 349 -9.64 5.72 1.16
C ILE A 349 -9.43 5.07 2.52
N THR A 350 -10.21 4.03 2.81
CA THR A 350 -10.00 3.19 4.01
C THR A 350 -9.65 1.78 3.61
N TYR A 351 -8.71 1.19 4.32
CA TYR A 351 -8.32 -0.21 4.17
C TYR A 351 -8.55 -0.93 5.49
N ASN A 352 -9.22 -2.08 5.45
CA ASN A 352 -9.36 -2.96 6.61
C ASN A 352 -8.55 -4.25 6.40
N LEU A 353 -8.09 -4.83 7.51
CA LEU A 353 -7.46 -6.14 7.50
C LEU A 353 -8.40 -7.28 7.88
N ASN A 354 -9.44 -7.00 8.67
CA ASN A 354 -10.37 -8.03 9.12
C ASN A 354 -11.46 -8.28 8.07
N PRO A 355 -11.46 -9.44 7.37
CA PRO A 355 -12.44 -9.71 6.33
C PRO A 355 -13.89 -9.81 6.84
N SER A 356 -14.10 -10.02 8.16
CA SER A 356 -15.44 -9.97 8.75
C SER A 356 -16.05 -8.57 8.80
N GLN A 357 -15.24 -7.55 8.55
CA GLN A 357 -15.64 -6.13 8.52
C GLN A 357 -15.78 -5.56 7.10
N ASN A 358 -15.65 -6.38 6.06
CA ASN A 358 -15.69 -5.91 4.67
C ASN A 358 -16.98 -5.12 4.37
N GLU A 359 -18.15 -5.71 4.66
CA GLU A 359 -19.45 -5.06 4.45
C GLU A 359 -19.60 -3.81 5.32
N VAL A 360 -19.02 -3.81 6.51
CA VAL A 360 -19.05 -2.68 7.43
C VAL A 360 -18.31 -1.49 6.84
N PHE A 361 -17.11 -1.69 6.33
CA PHE A 361 -16.33 -0.64 5.67
C PHE A 361 -16.96 -0.19 4.35
N ALA A 362 -17.42 -1.11 3.51
CA ALA A 362 -18.06 -0.80 2.25
C ALA A 362 -19.32 0.07 2.45
N THR A 363 -20.16 -0.26 3.42
CA THR A 363 -21.37 0.53 3.75
C THR A 363 -21.03 1.86 4.41
N MET A 364 -19.99 1.93 5.27
CA MET A 364 -19.55 3.18 5.88
C MET A 364 -19.13 4.21 4.83
N MET A 365 -18.35 3.78 3.84
CA MET A 365 -17.92 4.67 2.74
C MET A 365 -19.10 5.17 1.91
N GLY A 366 -20.18 4.41 1.80
CA GLY A 366 -21.40 4.83 1.11
C GLY A 366 -22.06 6.08 1.70
N ASN A 367 -21.90 6.32 3.01
CA ASN A 367 -22.59 7.39 3.74
C ASN A 367 -22.07 8.81 3.41
N PHE A 368 -20.82 8.94 2.95
CA PHE A 368 -20.13 10.23 2.83
C PHE A 368 -19.76 10.60 1.39
N ASN A 369 -20.35 9.93 0.39
CA ASN A 369 -20.23 10.35 -1.00
C ASN A 369 -21.04 11.61 -1.23
N THR A 370 -20.48 12.57 -1.96
CA THR A 370 -21.13 13.84 -2.32
C THR A 370 -21.23 13.98 -3.83
N GLY A 371 -22.23 14.74 -4.31
CA GLY A 371 -22.38 15.05 -5.72
C GLY A 371 -21.15 15.78 -6.28
N GLY A 372 -20.87 15.56 -7.57
CA GLY A 372 -19.77 16.20 -8.29
C GLY A 372 -18.39 15.50 -8.18
N VAL A 373 -18.19 14.59 -7.24
CA VAL A 373 -16.95 13.83 -7.07
C VAL A 373 -17.24 12.32 -7.13
N PRO A 374 -17.13 11.68 -8.29
CA PRO A 374 -17.38 10.24 -8.41
C PRO A 374 -16.45 9.43 -7.51
N GLY A 375 -17.05 8.56 -6.68
CA GLY A 375 -16.27 7.72 -5.77
C GLY A 375 -15.43 8.50 -4.77
N LYS A 376 -15.92 9.64 -4.25
CA LYS A 376 -15.23 10.46 -3.24
C LYS A 376 -14.67 9.61 -2.09
N MET A 377 -15.50 8.67 -1.63
CA MET A 377 -15.14 7.72 -0.58
C MET A 377 -14.85 6.36 -1.20
N GLN A 378 -13.70 5.79 -0.89
CA GLN A 378 -13.28 4.48 -1.36
C GLN A 378 -13.09 3.53 -0.18
N TRP A 379 -13.67 2.34 -0.27
CA TRP A 379 -13.14 1.20 0.41
C TRP A 379 -12.06 0.61 -0.50
N GLY A 380 -10.79 0.77 -0.10
CA GLY A 380 -9.62 0.57 -0.95
C GLY A 380 -9.34 -0.88 -1.31
N ALA A 381 -8.21 -1.12 -1.99
CA ALA A 381 -7.80 -2.45 -2.41
C ALA A 381 -7.72 -3.43 -1.25
N ALA A 382 -7.97 -4.71 -1.53
CA ALA A 382 -7.70 -5.79 -0.58
C ALA A 382 -6.25 -5.69 -0.11
N TRP A 383 -6.06 -5.39 1.17
CA TRP A 383 -4.78 -4.98 1.72
C TRP A 383 -4.15 -6.12 2.52
N TRP A 384 -2.82 -6.24 2.46
CA TRP A 384 -1.97 -7.15 3.20
C TRP A 384 -2.48 -8.61 3.18
N PHE A 385 -2.96 -9.18 4.30
CA PHE A 385 -3.44 -10.56 4.37
C PHE A 385 -4.64 -10.88 3.45
N LEU A 386 -5.26 -9.87 2.86
CA LEU A 386 -6.40 -9.98 1.95
C LEU A 386 -6.03 -9.79 0.48
N ASP A 387 -4.80 -9.44 0.14
CA ASP A 387 -4.31 -9.16 -1.22
C ASP A 387 -4.06 -10.43 -2.07
N GLN A 388 -4.63 -11.53 -1.65
CA GLN A 388 -4.61 -12.83 -2.33
C GLN A 388 -5.94 -13.10 -3.06
N LYS A 389 -5.96 -14.14 -3.94
CA LYS A 389 -7.09 -14.42 -4.84
C LYS A 389 -8.45 -14.38 -4.13
N ASP A 390 -8.62 -15.17 -3.06
CA ASP A 390 -9.92 -15.29 -2.37
C ASP A 390 -10.32 -13.98 -1.68
N GLY A 391 -9.35 -13.21 -1.15
CA GLY A 391 -9.57 -11.90 -0.54
C GLY A 391 -9.97 -10.85 -1.56
N ILE A 392 -9.30 -10.82 -2.72
CA ILE A 392 -9.61 -9.92 -3.84
C ILE A 392 -11.01 -10.23 -4.39
N GLU A 393 -11.34 -11.50 -4.66
CA GLU A 393 -12.66 -11.91 -5.13
C GLU A 393 -13.76 -11.51 -4.15
N ARG A 394 -13.54 -11.76 -2.84
CA ARG A 394 -14.48 -11.35 -1.79
C ARG A 394 -14.68 -9.84 -1.77
N GLN A 395 -13.60 -9.06 -1.87
CA GLN A 395 -13.69 -7.60 -1.92
C GLN A 395 -14.48 -7.11 -3.12
N LEU A 396 -14.19 -7.61 -4.33
CA LEU A 396 -14.90 -7.24 -5.55
C LEU A 396 -16.41 -7.51 -5.43
N ASN A 397 -16.78 -8.67 -4.89
CA ASN A 397 -18.16 -9.04 -4.66
C ASN A 397 -18.87 -8.12 -3.64
N VAL A 398 -18.24 -7.85 -2.50
CA VAL A 398 -18.82 -6.96 -1.48
C VAL A 398 -18.93 -5.54 -2.00
N LEU A 399 -17.90 -5.04 -2.67
CA LEU A 399 -17.91 -3.69 -3.24
C LEU A 399 -18.98 -3.54 -4.33
N SER A 400 -19.20 -4.56 -5.15
CA SER A 400 -20.27 -4.58 -6.16
C SER A 400 -21.66 -4.49 -5.54
N ASN A 401 -21.87 -5.18 -4.42
CA ASN A 401 -23.17 -5.23 -3.75
C ASN A 401 -23.49 -4.00 -2.91
N MET A 402 -22.47 -3.36 -2.30
CA MET A 402 -22.63 -2.27 -1.33
C MET A 402 -22.29 -0.90 -1.92
N GLY A 403 -21.62 -0.83 -3.06
CA GLY A 403 -21.17 0.38 -3.70
C GLY A 403 -21.24 0.32 -5.23
N LEU A 404 -20.36 1.07 -5.88
CA LEU A 404 -20.22 1.05 -7.33
C LEU A 404 -18.84 0.56 -7.74
N LEU A 405 -18.73 -0.72 -8.09
CA LEU A 405 -17.48 -1.32 -8.55
C LEU A 405 -16.86 -0.52 -9.72
N SER A 406 -17.67 0.03 -10.62
CA SER A 406 -17.20 0.84 -11.74
C SER A 406 -16.45 2.13 -11.33
N LYS A 407 -16.50 2.53 -10.06
CA LYS A 407 -15.79 3.70 -9.52
C LYS A 407 -14.61 3.31 -8.61
N PHE A 408 -14.35 2.02 -8.48
CA PHE A 408 -13.20 1.52 -7.73
C PHE A 408 -11.89 1.96 -8.40
N ILE A 409 -10.93 2.41 -7.60
CA ILE A 409 -9.64 2.95 -8.07
C ILE A 409 -8.57 1.86 -8.27
N GLY A 410 -8.94 0.59 -8.17
CA GLY A 410 -8.08 -0.54 -8.50
C GLY A 410 -7.06 -0.91 -7.43
N MET A 411 -6.04 -1.64 -7.87
CA MET A 411 -5.00 -2.27 -7.06
C MET A 411 -3.85 -1.32 -6.73
N LEU A 412 -3.20 -1.57 -5.62
CA LEU A 412 -1.89 -1.06 -5.22
C LEU A 412 -1.02 -2.23 -4.73
N THR A 413 0.31 -2.08 -4.69
CA THR A 413 1.19 -3.17 -4.29
C THR A 413 1.49 -3.21 -2.80
N ASP A 414 1.50 -2.09 -2.11
CA ASP A 414 1.99 -1.96 -0.73
C ASP A 414 3.37 -2.63 -0.54
N SER A 415 4.23 -2.56 -1.54
CA SER A 415 5.46 -3.34 -1.61
C SER A 415 6.72 -2.51 -1.38
N ARG A 416 7.77 -3.20 -0.90
CA ARG A 416 9.14 -2.70 -0.79
C ARG A 416 10.05 -3.19 -1.93
N SER A 417 9.52 -4.00 -2.86
CA SER A 417 10.30 -4.63 -3.94
C SER A 417 9.96 -4.10 -5.32
N PHE A 418 10.96 -3.74 -6.10
CA PHE A 418 10.81 -3.38 -7.53
C PHE A 418 10.32 -4.53 -8.41
N LEU A 419 10.28 -5.75 -7.90
CA LEU A 419 9.80 -6.92 -8.61
C LEU A 419 8.31 -7.25 -8.35
N SER A 420 7.61 -6.48 -7.50
CA SER A 420 6.24 -6.81 -7.07
C SER A 420 5.12 -6.34 -8.01
N PHE A 421 5.42 -5.60 -9.06
CA PHE A 421 4.40 -5.06 -9.98
C PHE A 421 3.58 -6.11 -10.74
N PRO A 422 4.01 -7.38 -10.93
CA PRO A 422 3.13 -8.44 -11.40
C PRO A 422 1.90 -8.70 -10.51
N ARG A 423 1.83 -8.14 -9.28
CA ARG A 423 0.61 -8.16 -8.46
C ARG A 423 -0.54 -7.38 -9.10
N HIS A 424 -0.26 -6.31 -9.88
CA HIS A 424 -1.28 -5.65 -10.69
C HIS A 424 -1.83 -6.56 -11.79
N GLU A 425 -0.96 -7.32 -12.46
CA GLU A 425 -1.39 -8.34 -13.42
C GLU A 425 -2.27 -9.40 -12.73
N TYR A 426 -1.85 -9.87 -11.54
CA TYR A 426 -2.60 -10.84 -10.75
C TYR A 426 -4.02 -10.34 -10.42
N PHE A 427 -4.14 -9.10 -9.96
CA PHE A 427 -5.43 -8.44 -9.71
C PHE A 427 -6.28 -8.34 -10.98
N ARG A 428 -5.69 -7.86 -12.08
CA ARG A 428 -6.40 -7.68 -13.36
C ARG A 428 -6.97 -8.98 -13.90
N ARG A 429 -6.23 -10.08 -13.76
CA ARG A 429 -6.68 -11.43 -14.15
C ARG A 429 -7.87 -11.90 -13.30
N ILE A 430 -7.79 -11.70 -11.99
CA ILE A 430 -8.88 -12.04 -11.06
C ILE A 430 -10.13 -11.21 -11.39
N LEU A 431 -9.99 -9.91 -11.60
CA LEU A 431 -11.11 -9.03 -11.97
C LEU A 431 -11.77 -9.51 -13.27
N CYS A 432 -10.99 -9.82 -14.31
CA CYS A 432 -11.51 -10.30 -15.59
C CYS A 432 -12.21 -11.65 -15.46
N ASP A 433 -11.68 -12.56 -14.64
CA ASP A 433 -12.26 -13.88 -14.39
C ASP A 433 -13.60 -13.79 -13.63
N VAL A 434 -13.69 -12.93 -12.61
CA VAL A 434 -14.93 -12.65 -11.86
C VAL A 434 -16.00 -12.08 -12.80
N MET A 435 -15.67 -11.07 -13.61
CA MET A 435 -16.62 -10.47 -14.56
C MET A 435 -17.07 -11.45 -15.64
N ALA A 436 -16.18 -12.30 -16.13
CA ALA A 436 -16.49 -13.32 -17.11
C ALA A 436 -17.41 -14.41 -16.53
N GLU A 437 -17.22 -14.78 -15.28
CA GLU A 437 -18.14 -15.73 -14.60
C GLU A 437 -19.55 -15.15 -14.45
N ASP A 438 -19.66 -13.84 -14.16
CA ASP A 438 -20.94 -13.14 -14.11
C ASP A 438 -21.64 -13.07 -15.48
N ILE A 439 -20.89 -12.89 -16.57
CA ILE A 439 -21.43 -12.99 -17.95
C ILE A 439 -22.03 -14.40 -18.15
N ARG A 440 -21.25 -15.44 -17.84
CA ARG A 440 -21.66 -16.83 -18.05
C ARG A 440 -22.87 -17.24 -17.22
N LYS A 441 -23.04 -16.66 -16.03
CA LYS A 441 -24.19 -16.86 -15.16
C LYS A 441 -25.41 -16.00 -15.55
N GLY A 442 -25.25 -15.06 -16.50
CA GLY A 442 -26.31 -14.13 -16.90
C GLY A 442 -26.62 -13.06 -15.84
N LEU A 443 -25.66 -12.78 -14.96
CA LEU A 443 -25.78 -11.74 -13.92
C LEU A 443 -25.47 -10.36 -14.48
N VAL A 444 -24.70 -10.27 -15.57
CA VAL A 444 -24.40 -9.06 -16.33
C VAL A 444 -24.63 -9.32 -17.82
N PRO A 445 -24.88 -8.27 -18.64
CA PRO A 445 -25.05 -8.44 -20.08
C PRO A 445 -23.84 -9.11 -20.75
N ASN A 446 -24.06 -9.96 -21.74
CA ASN A 446 -22.98 -10.46 -22.58
C ASN A 446 -22.56 -9.40 -23.61
N ASP A 447 -21.98 -8.32 -23.12
CA ASP A 447 -21.43 -7.21 -23.89
C ASP A 447 -20.00 -6.95 -23.45
N ILE A 448 -19.06 -7.61 -24.12
CA ILE A 448 -17.62 -7.56 -23.82
C ILE A 448 -17.09 -6.12 -23.87
N SER A 449 -17.58 -5.31 -24.82
CA SER A 449 -17.08 -3.94 -24.97
C SER A 449 -17.53 -3.04 -23.83
N PHE A 450 -18.75 -3.20 -23.37
CA PHE A 450 -19.29 -2.47 -22.21
C PHE A 450 -18.57 -2.82 -20.92
N ILE A 451 -18.34 -4.12 -20.67
CA ILE A 451 -17.65 -4.61 -19.49
C ILE A 451 -16.16 -4.28 -19.57
N GLY A 452 -15.54 -4.42 -20.73
CA GLY A 452 -14.15 -4.08 -20.97
C GLY A 452 -13.82 -2.63 -20.63
N LYS A 453 -14.73 -1.69 -20.99
CA LYS A 453 -14.61 -0.28 -20.62
C LYS A 453 -14.58 -0.08 -19.09
N MET A 454 -15.43 -0.78 -18.35
CA MET A 454 -15.40 -0.74 -16.87
C MET A 454 -14.10 -1.30 -16.32
N ILE A 455 -13.55 -2.36 -16.92
CA ILE A 455 -12.26 -2.94 -16.53
C ILE A 455 -11.11 -1.94 -16.76
N GLU A 456 -11.08 -1.25 -17.91
CA GLU A 456 -10.12 -0.17 -18.18
C GLU A 456 -10.20 0.93 -17.11
N ASP A 457 -11.42 1.33 -16.76
CA ASP A 457 -11.64 2.36 -15.76
C ASP A 457 -11.12 1.94 -14.38
N ILE A 458 -11.42 0.72 -13.93
CA ILE A 458 -10.93 0.17 -12.64
C ILE A 458 -9.40 -0.01 -12.65
N CYS A 459 -8.84 -0.52 -13.74
CA CYS A 459 -7.42 -0.85 -13.82
C CYS A 459 -6.51 0.37 -14.04
N TYR A 460 -7.06 1.52 -14.46
CA TYR A 460 -6.24 2.68 -14.81
C TYR A 460 -6.96 4.03 -14.67
N ASN A 461 -8.07 4.27 -15.42
CA ASN A 461 -8.63 5.60 -15.57
C ASN A 461 -9.16 6.19 -14.25
N ASN A 462 -9.78 5.36 -13.39
CA ASN A 462 -10.32 5.82 -12.12
C ASN A 462 -9.20 6.36 -11.22
N ALA A 463 -8.06 5.66 -11.09
CA ALA A 463 -6.93 6.13 -10.29
C ALA A 463 -6.34 7.45 -10.83
N ILE A 464 -6.09 7.54 -12.16
CA ILE A 464 -5.59 8.76 -12.80
C ILE A 464 -6.49 9.97 -12.50
N ASN A 465 -7.81 9.79 -12.61
CA ASN A 465 -8.77 10.87 -12.41
C ASN A 465 -8.96 11.20 -10.92
N TYR A 466 -9.00 10.18 -10.06
CA TYR A 466 -9.21 10.35 -8.63
C TYR A 466 -8.08 11.13 -7.96
N PHE A 467 -6.82 10.81 -8.28
CA PHE A 467 -5.63 11.49 -7.77
C PHE A 467 -5.23 12.70 -8.62
N GLN A 468 -5.87 12.95 -9.75
CA GLN A 468 -5.55 14.04 -10.68
C GLN A 468 -4.09 14.01 -11.16
N PHE A 469 -3.59 12.83 -11.51
CA PHE A 469 -2.22 12.68 -12.00
C PHE A 469 -2.00 13.25 -13.41
N ASN A 470 -3.08 13.55 -14.16
CA ASN A 470 -3.02 14.13 -15.51
C ASN A 470 -2.64 15.62 -15.54
N ASN A 471 -2.66 16.33 -14.41
CA ASN A 471 -2.52 17.79 -14.35
C ASN A 471 -1.07 18.30 -14.41
N TYR A 472 -0.09 17.41 -14.67
CA TYR A 472 1.31 17.77 -14.85
C TYR A 472 1.83 17.32 -16.23
N LYS A 473 1.43 18.08 -17.27
CA LYS A 473 2.09 18.03 -18.58
C LYS A 473 3.23 19.02 -18.64
#